data_b7ef9173d618439239d70b9b9794463d
#
_entry.id   b7ef9173d618439239d70b9b9794463d
#
_cell.length_a   1.000
_cell.length_b   1.000
_cell.length_c   1.000
_cell.angle_alpha   90.00
_cell.angle_beta   90.00
_cell.angle_gamma   90.00
#
_symmetry.space_group_name_H-M   'P 1'
#
loop_
_entity.id
_entity.type
_entity.pdbx_description
1 polymer ?
#
loop_
_entity_poly.entity_id
_entity_poly.type
_entity_poly.pdbx_seq_one_letter_code
_entity_poly.pdbx_strand_id
1 'polypeptide(L)'
;MLEKTIDIGDKQVKFRSSATIPRLYRMKFKRDIFKDLSRLESSYKGNSDDGSSFEIEDLEIFENVAYIMAYHADHSIPATIEYWLDEFEMFSIYEVLPEILELWGMNLQTEIESKKNFIAVAGK
;
A
#
# COMPACT_ATOMS: atom_id res chain seq x y z
N MET A 1 0.93 0.81 15.72
CA MET A 1 0.17 1.48 14.64
C MET A 1 1.02 2.56 14.02
N LEU A 2 1.07 2.59 12.70
CA LEU A 2 1.82 3.60 11.97
C LEU A 2 0.86 4.50 11.20
N GLU A 3 1.17 5.78 11.22
CA GLU A 3 0.43 6.76 10.43
C GLU A 3 1.45 7.65 9.73
N LYS A 4 1.20 7.96 8.48
CA LYS A 4 2.10 8.78 7.69
C LYS A 4 1.30 9.70 6.78
N THR A 5 1.71 10.95 6.69
CA THR A 5 1.14 11.88 5.72
C THR A 5 2.04 11.90 4.49
N ILE A 6 1.46 11.66 3.34
CA ILE A 6 2.20 11.58 2.09
C ILE A 6 1.65 12.62 1.13
N ASP A 7 2.56 13.33 0.45
CA ASP A 7 2.15 14.28 -0.58
C ASP A 7 1.81 13.53 -1.86
N ILE A 8 0.61 13.74 -2.37
CA ILE A 8 0.16 13.18 -3.63
C ILE A 8 -0.19 14.35 -4.53
N GLY A 9 0.73 14.70 -5.42
CA GLY A 9 0.59 15.92 -6.18
C GLY A 9 0.60 17.12 -5.26
N ASP A 10 -0.44 17.93 -5.30
CA ASP A 10 -0.58 19.12 -4.45
C ASP A 10 -1.39 18.84 -3.18
N LYS A 11 -1.75 17.60 -2.92
CA LYS A 11 -2.56 17.22 -1.76
C LYS A 11 -1.74 16.44 -0.75
N GLN A 12 -2.09 16.59 0.52
CA GLN A 12 -1.52 15.79 1.60
C GLN A 12 -2.56 14.78 2.06
N VAL A 13 -2.20 13.51 2.07
CA VAL A 13 -3.11 12.44 2.43
C VAL A 13 -2.51 11.64 3.58
N LYS A 14 -3.32 11.38 4.59
CA LYS A 14 -2.91 10.55 5.71
C LYS A 14 -3.22 9.09 5.41
N PHE A 15 -2.27 8.22 5.73
CA PHE A 15 -2.44 6.78 5.62
C PHE A 15 -2.14 6.15 6.97
N ARG A 16 -2.92 5.14 7.33
CA ARG A 16 -2.77 4.50 8.63
C ARG A 16 -2.71 2.99 8.44
N SER A 17 -1.72 2.35 9.06
CA SER A 17 -1.67 0.90 9.10
C SER A 17 -1.84 0.46 10.55
N SER A 18 -2.80 -0.41 10.80
CA SER A 18 -3.09 -0.96 12.11
C SER A 18 -3.60 -2.38 11.95
N ALA A 19 -3.71 -3.09 13.06
CA ALA A 19 -4.20 -4.46 13.02
C ALA A 19 -5.65 -4.56 12.52
N THR A 20 -6.39 -3.45 12.52
CA THR A 20 -7.76 -3.44 12.03
C THR A 20 -7.84 -3.48 10.51
N ILE A 21 -6.83 -2.97 9.83
CA ILE A 21 -6.85 -2.86 8.36
C ILE A 21 -7.09 -4.19 7.65
N PRO A 22 -6.40 -5.30 8.02
CA PRO A 22 -6.66 -6.58 7.34
C PRO A 22 -8.12 -7.02 7.44
N ARG A 23 -8.75 -6.76 8.58
CA ARG A 23 -10.16 -7.09 8.75
C ARG A 23 -11.05 -6.21 7.86
N LEU A 24 -10.80 -4.90 7.83
CA LEU A 24 -11.57 -3.98 7.01
C LEU A 24 -11.44 -4.32 5.53
N TYR A 25 -10.22 -4.64 5.12
CA TYR A 25 -9.94 -5.00 3.74
C TYR A 25 -10.71 -6.26 3.35
N ARG A 26 -10.64 -7.29 4.19
CA ARG A 26 -11.34 -8.54 3.93
C ARG A 26 -12.85 -8.34 3.85
N MET A 27 -13.39 -7.52 4.74
CA MET A 27 -14.83 -7.28 4.77
C MET A 27 -15.31 -6.48 3.57
N LYS A 28 -14.51 -5.50 3.14
CA LYS A 28 -14.91 -4.64 2.03
C LYS A 28 -14.64 -5.27 0.67
N PHE A 29 -13.47 -5.86 0.51
CA PHE A 29 -13.03 -6.36 -0.80
C PHE A 29 -13.09 -7.88 -0.94
N LYS A 30 -13.35 -8.61 0.14
CA LYS A 30 -13.40 -10.07 0.15
C LYS A 30 -12.07 -10.69 -0.28
N ARG A 31 -10.97 -10.07 0.13
CA ARG A 31 -9.62 -10.49 -0.24
C ARG A 31 -8.72 -10.45 0.99
N ASP A 32 -7.60 -11.18 0.89
CA ASP A 32 -6.57 -11.21 1.92
C ASP A 32 -5.51 -10.14 1.59
N ILE A 33 -5.44 -9.11 2.42
CA ILE A 33 -4.53 -7.99 2.16
C ILE A 33 -3.07 -8.44 2.14
N PHE A 34 -2.69 -9.45 2.92
CA PHE A 34 -1.30 -9.88 2.95
C PHE A 34 -0.89 -10.54 1.64
N LYS A 35 -1.79 -11.30 1.03
CA LYS A 35 -1.52 -11.87 -0.29
C LYS A 35 -1.44 -10.77 -1.34
N ASP A 36 -2.32 -9.80 -1.26
CA ASP A 36 -2.34 -8.69 -2.21
C ASP A 36 -1.08 -7.83 -2.06
N LEU A 37 -0.64 -7.58 -0.82
CA LEU A 37 0.59 -6.82 -0.60
C LEU A 37 1.81 -7.57 -1.11
N SER A 38 1.87 -8.88 -0.91
CA SER A 38 2.96 -9.70 -1.45
C SER A 38 3.01 -9.63 -2.96
N ARG A 39 1.84 -9.66 -3.60
CA ARG A 39 1.75 -9.53 -5.05
C ARG A 39 2.25 -8.17 -5.51
N LEU A 40 1.84 -7.09 -4.84
CA LEU A 40 2.30 -5.75 -5.17
C LEU A 40 3.81 -5.63 -5.02
N GLU A 41 4.36 -6.18 -3.94
CA GLU A 41 5.79 -6.14 -3.72
C GLU A 41 6.54 -6.87 -4.82
N SER A 42 6.07 -8.05 -5.19
CA SER A 42 6.69 -8.82 -6.27
C SER A 42 6.63 -8.10 -7.59
N SER A 43 5.48 -7.49 -7.91
CA SER A 43 5.32 -6.73 -9.14
C SER A 43 6.22 -5.50 -9.16
N TYR A 44 6.35 -4.83 -8.03
CA TYR A 44 7.20 -3.67 -7.91
C TYR A 44 8.68 -4.03 -8.12
N LYS A 45 9.13 -5.11 -7.49
CA LYS A 45 10.52 -5.55 -7.62
C LYS A 45 10.85 -6.08 -9.01
N GLY A 46 9.88 -6.71 -9.65
CA GLY A 46 10.06 -7.20 -11.01
C GLY A 46 9.99 -6.10 -12.06
N ASN A 47 9.50 -4.92 -11.67
CA ASN A 47 9.36 -3.79 -12.56
C ASN A 47 10.57 -2.87 -12.44
N SER A 48 11.67 -3.25 -13.07
CA SER A 48 12.90 -2.49 -12.92
C SER A 48 12.94 -1.23 -13.78
N ASP A 49 12.37 -1.26 -14.98
CA ASP A 49 12.59 -0.16 -15.92
C ASP A 49 11.33 0.40 -16.56
N ASP A 50 10.40 -0.45 -16.97
CA ASP A 50 9.33 -0.02 -17.86
C ASP A 50 7.91 -0.26 -17.33
N GLY A 51 7.76 -0.76 -16.13
CA GLY A 51 6.44 -1.02 -15.57
C GLY A 51 5.73 -2.24 -16.13
N SER A 52 6.44 -3.03 -16.95
CA SER A 52 5.81 -4.16 -17.62
C SER A 52 5.34 -5.26 -16.67
N SER A 53 5.86 -5.28 -15.43
CA SER A 53 5.47 -6.28 -14.44
C SER A 53 4.12 -5.98 -13.80
N PHE A 54 3.63 -4.74 -13.90
CA PHE A 54 2.34 -4.38 -13.34
C PHE A 54 1.23 -4.68 -14.31
N GLU A 55 0.21 -5.38 -13.82
CA GLU A 55 -0.99 -5.66 -14.58
C GLU A 55 -2.13 -4.79 -14.06
N ILE A 56 -3.24 -4.76 -14.78
CA ILE A 56 -4.41 -4.00 -14.37
C ILE A 56 -4.85 -4.42 -12.97
N GLU A 57 -4.79 -5.72 -12.69
CA GLU A 57 -5.16 -6.23 -11.37
C GLU A 57 -4.26 -5.67 -10.27
N ASP A 58 -2.96 -5.49 -10.55
CA ASP A 58 -2.04 -4.92 -9.58
C ASP A 58 -2.40 -3.47 -9.25
N LEU A 59 -2.79 -2.70 -10.26
CA LEU A 59 -3.20 -1.32 -10.04
C LEU A 59 -4.46 -1.26 -9.19
N GLU A 60 -5.42 -2.13 -9.45
CA GLU A 60 -6.65 -2.18 -8.68
C GLU A 60 -6.37 -2.57 -7.23
N ILE A 61 -5.50 -3.54 -7.01
CA ILE A 61 -5.09 -3.92 -5.65
C ILE A 61 -4.47 -2.74 -4.93
N PHE A 62 -3.57 -2.02 -5.59
CA PHE A 62 -2.94 -0.86 -4.98
C PHE A 62 -3.96 0.20 -4.60
N GLU A 63 -4.90 0.50 -5.50
CA GLU A 63 -5.95 1.48 -5.23
C GLU A 63 -6.75 1.09 -4.00
N ASN A 64 -7.12 -0.19 -3.91
CA ASN A 64 -7.90 -0.69 -2.79
C ASN A 64 -7.13 -0.57 -1.46
N VAL A 65 -5.86 -0.97 -1.46
CA VAL A 65 -5.02 -0.89 -0.27
C VAL A 65 -4.84 0.56 0.17
N ALA A 66 -4.51 1.44 -0.77
CA ALA A 66 -4.32 2.85 -0.45
C ALA A 66 -5.60 3.47 0.09
N TYR A 67 -6.73 3.18 -0.53
CA TYR A 67 -8.00 3.74 -0.10
C TYR A 67 -8.37 3.32 1.32
N ILE A 68 -8.25 2.02 1.63
CA ILE A 68 -8.65 1.54 2.96
C ILE A 68 -7.77 2.15 4.04
N MET A 69 -6.47 2.34 3.76
CA MET A 69 -5.57 2.98 4.71
C MET A 69 -5.89 4.46 4.88
N ALA A 70 -6.22 5.14 3.80
CA ALA A 70 -6.58 6.56 3.85
C ALA A 70 -7.91 6.76 4.58
N TYR A 71 -8.91 5.95 4.28
CA TYR A 71 -10.20 6.07 4.92
C TYR A 71 -10.10 5.77 6.42
N HIS A 72 -9.28 4.80 6.79
CA HIS A 72 -9.08 4.47 8.19
C HIS A 72 -8.38 5.61 8.94
N ALA A 73 -7.54 6.36 8.26
CA ALA A 73 -6.86 7.51 8.86
C ALA A 73 -7.77 8.74 8.93
N ASP A 74 -8.68 8.89 7.98
CA ASP A 74 -9.51 10.09 7.86
C ASP A 74 -10.85 9.74 7.22
N HIS A 75 -11.88 9.64 8.04
CA HIS A 75 -13.21 9.26 7.57
C HIS A 75 -13.93 10.37 6.81
N SER A 76 -13.30 11.54 6.68
CA SER A 76 -13.89 12.63 5.92
C SER A 76 -13.64 12.54 4.42
N ILE A 77 -12.77 11.62 3.99
CA ILE A 77 -12.56 11.41 2.56
C ILE A 77 -13.78 10.74 1.93
N PRO A 78 -13.91 10.79 0.59
CA PRO A 78 -15.10 10.20 -0.05
C PRO A 78 -15.32 8.75 0.32
N ALA A 79 -16.59 8.35 0.38
CA ALA A 79 -16.97 7.01 0.77
C ALA A 79 -16.74 5.96 -0.31
N THR A 80 -16.48 6.37 -1.54
CA THR A 80 -16.19 5.45 -2.64
C THR A 80 -14.81 5.71 -3.20
N ILE A 81 -14.19 4.64 -3.67
CA ILE A 81 -12.84 4.73 -4.23
C ILE A 81 -12.83 5.64 -5.45
N GLU A 82 -13.86 5.55 -6.28
CA GLU A 82 -13.94 6.36 -7.49
C GLU A 82 -13.93 7.85 -7.19
N TYR A 83 -14.73 8.29 -6.24
CA TYR A 83 -14.75 9.70 -5.88
C TYR A 83 -13.44 10.14 -5.24
N TRP A 84 -12.82 9.25 -4.47
CA TRP A 84 -11.53 9.57 -3.86
C TRP A 84 -10.44 9.73 -4.91
N LEU A 85 -10.39 8.80 -5.87
CA LEU A 85 -9.39 8.86 -6.93
C LEU A 85 -9.55 10.09 -7.82
N ASP A 86 -10.78 10.57 -7.97
CA ASP A 86 -11.04 11.79 -8.74
C ASP A 86 -10.36 13.02 -8.16
N GLU A 87 -9.94 12.97 -6.91
CA GLU A 87 -9.26 14.11 -6.28
C GLU A 87 -7.80 14.25 -6.71
N PHE A 88 -7.26 13.26 -7.41
CA PHE A 88 -5.86 13.22 -7.78
C PHE A 88 -5.68 13.27 -9.28
N GLU A 89 -4.49 13.75 -9.70
CA GLU A 89 -4.12 13.67 -11.10
C GLU A 89 -3.85 12.22 -11.48
N MET A 90 -3.96 11.92 -12.76
CA MET A 90 -4.01 10.55 -13.28
C MET A 90 -2.95 9.60 -12.71
N PHE A 91 -1.71 10.04 -12.58
CA PHE A 91 -0.63 9.15 -12.16
C PHE A 91 -0.12 9.43 -10.75
N SER A 92 -0.57 10.50 -10.11
CA SER A 92 0.00 10.92 -8.84
C SER A 92 -0.16 9.87 -7.74
N ILE A 93 -1.32 9.20 -7.69
CA ILE A 93 -1.58 8.22 -6.64
C ILE A 93 -0.62 7.02 -6.73
N TYR A 94 -0.22 6.65 -7.95
CA TYR A 94 0.62 5.47 -8.12
C TYR A 94 2.07 5.72 -7.73
N GLU A 95 2.50 6.97 -7.70
CA GLU A 95 3.86 7.31 -7.32
C GLU A 95 4.16 7.04 -5.85
N VAL A 96 3.12 6.89 -5.03
CA VAL A 96 3.33 6.65 -3.59
C VAL A 96 3.37 5.17 -3.22
N LEU A 97 3.31 4.27 -4.21
CA LEU A 97 3.32 2.84 -3.94
C LEU A 97 4.47 2.40 -3.02
N PRO A 98 5.72 2.81 -3.26
CA PRO A 98 6.81 2.39 -2.36
C PRO A 98 6.57 2.83 -0.92
N GLU A 99 6.05 4.03 -0.71
CA GLU A 99 5.79 4.55 0.63
C GLU A 99 4.68 3.79 1.33
N ILE A 100 3.65 3.38 0.57
CA ILE A 100 2.57 2.55 1.12
C ILE A 100 3.12 1.20 1.57
N LEU A 101 3.95 0.57 0.74
CA LEU A 101 4.55 -0.72 1.09
C LEU A 101 5.44 -0.60 2.33
N GLU A 102 6.14 0.51 2.47
CA GLU A 102 6.97 0.73 3.65
C GLU A 102 6.14 0.81 4.93
N LEU A 103 4.95 1.37 4.86
CA LEU A 103 4.06 1.43 6.02
C LEU A 103 3.67 0.05 6.52
N TRP A 104 3.75 -0.96 5.66
CA TRP A 104 3.49 -2.34 6.02
C TRP A 104 4.75 -3.08 6.43
N GLY A 105 5.88 -2.34 6.60
CA GLY A 105 7.14 -2.95 6.98
C GLY A 105 7.87 -3.64 5.84
N MET A 106 7.45 -3.39 4.62
CA MET A 106 8.09 -3.97 3.46
C MET A 106 9.20 -3.04 2.97
N ASN A 107 10.43 -3.48 3.11
CA ASN A 107 11.56 -2.71 2.65
C ASN A 107 12.01 -3.24 1.31
N LEU A 108 11.76 -2.46 0.26
CA LEU A 108 11.97 -2.92 -1.10
C LEU A 108 13.44 -3.09 -1.46
N GLN A 109 14.33 -2.43 -0.74
CA GLN A 109 15.76 -2.50 -1.03
C GLN A 109 16.50 -3.45 -0.10
N THR A 110 16.07 -3.53 1.16
CA THR A 110 16.76 -4.30 2.16
C THR A 110 15.90 -5.38 2.78
N GLU A 111 14.88 -5.85 2.05
CA GLU A 111 13.98 -6.87 2.57
C GLU A 111 14.72 -8.13 3.01
N ILE A 112 15.70 -8.56 2.23
CA ILE A 112 16.47 -9.76 2.56
C ILE A 112 17.24 -9.54 3.86
N GLU A 113 17.84 -8.39 4.03
CA GLU A 113 18.54 -8.05 5.26
C GLU A 113 17.59 -7.98 6.44
N SER A 114 16.41 -7.41 6.26
CA SER A 114 15.42 -7.33 7.32
C SER A 114 14.98 -8.73 7.76
N LYS A 115 14.73 -9.62 6.84
CA LYS A 115 14.38 -11.00 7.15
C LYS A 115 15.52 -11.71 7.85
N LYS A 116 16.74 -11.48 7.41
CA LYS A 116 17.92 -12.04 8.02
C LYS A 116 18.07 -11.59 9.46
N ASN A 117 17.91 -10.30 9.70
CA ASN A 117 18.01 -9.74 11.03
C ASN A 117 16.93 -10.31 11.95
N PHE A 118 15.73 -10.44 11.44
CA PHE A 118 14.62 -11.01 12.20
C PHE A 118 14.93 -12.45 12.60
N ILE A 119 15.42 -13.24 11.66
CA ILE A 119 15.77 -14.64 11.94
C ILE A 119 16.89 -14.72 12.97
N ALA A 120 17.90 -13.85 12.86
CA ALA A 120 19.00 -13.84 13.82
C ALA A 120 18.52 -13.52 15.22
N VAL A 121 17.61 -12.59 15.36
CA VAL A 121 17.04 -12.24 16.66
C VAL A 121 16.17 -13.37 17.20
N ALA A 122 15.33 -13.94 16.36
CA ALA A 122 14.44 -15.03 16.77
C ALA A 122 15.19 -16.34 17.05
N GLY A 123 16.35 -16.52 16.46
CA GLY A 123 17.14 -17.72 16.62
C GLY A 123 17.93 -17.81 17.91
N LYS A 124 17.86 -16.80 18.73
CA LYS A 124 18.56 -16.83 20.03
C LYS A 124 17.81 -17.67 21.09
#